data_a77b34ec6680ee2224a3543e050ed9c9
#
_entry.id   a77b34ec6680ee2224a3543e050ed9c9
#
_cell.length_a   1.000
_cell.length_b   1.000
_cell.length_c   1.000
_cell.angle_alpha   90.00
_cell.angle_beta   90.00
_cell.angle_gamma   90.00
#
_symmetry.space_group_name_H-M   'P 1'
#
loop_
_entity.id
_entity.type
_entity.pdbx_description
1 polymer ?
#
loop_
_entity_poly.entity_id
_entity_poly.type
_entity_poly.pdbx_seq_one_letter_code
_entity_poly.pdbx_strand_id
1 'polypeptide(L)'
;MKLFMYIFLASNLIGQVSTLHNLEPGKRDNIYRVWIYFDEKDQNRIVDLDPKSIKRRKKHGIHTPTKYDYKIKQSYINTVKKTGAEIKNKSHWLNAVSVIANMEQINLIQGLSYVTKVEPVYQHRKKKAAQSAQANNQNRNLDYGASLGQIEQINCHIAHTAGYYGQGVRVLNLDTGYELNHEAYDSLNLIAEYDFINDDQNTANETSQEILDNHDDHGTLCLSVMAGYAPGNLIGPAFKSEYLLAKTEIVAEEIQQEEDNYVAALEWGESLGADVACASLGYLDWYTYQDLDGNTATTTIAIDIASSLGVTCVNSAGNEGDDPWFYIITPADADSVISVGAVRQNGMIASFSSHGPTSDGRIKPEVCALGVNTYCVRSNTENIYRTASGTSFSAPLVAGAVAVILSANSSWTNMQVREALMMTASQNANPDNTYGYGIINTWAAINYQHTVSTKNENFIPNNIIVNKAFPNPFNPSLSMTIECSTKNVEITTNVYNIQGKLVEILHDEILSNKTISLLWNASAYTNGIYFIRTYWDGGNDIQKVTLLK
;
A
#
# COMPACT_ATOMS: atom_id res chain seq x y z
N MET A 1 -42.16 -12.24 -35.24
CA MET A 1 -42.19 -11.73 -33.85
C MET A 1 -41.69 -12.73 -32.80
N LYS A 2 -41.78 -14.04 -32.98
CA LYS A 2 -41.27 -15.04 -32.03
C LYS A 2 -39.74 -15.29 -32.12
N LEU A 3 -39.10 -15.02 -33.25
CA LEU A 3 -37.65 -15.27 -33.44
C LEU A 3 -36.76 -14.20 -32.74
N PHE A 4 -37.21 -12.96 -32.68
CA PHE A 4 -36.45 -11.87 -31.99
C PHE A 4 -36.45 -11.99 -30.46
N MET A 5 -37.46 -12.64 -29.86
CA MET A 5 -37.55 -12.84 -28.41
C MET A 5 -36.56 -13.91 -27.90
N TYR A 6 -36.20 -14.91 -28.75
CA TYR A 6 -35.23 -15.94 -28.39
C TYR A 6 -33.79 -15.45 -28.42
N ILE A 7 -33.45 -14.47 -29.29
CA ILE A 7 -32.09 -13.90 -29.34
C ILE A 7 -31.84 -13.00 -28.14
N PHE A 8 -32.84 -12.28 -27.62
CA PHE A 8 -32.71 -11.42 -26.43
C PHE A 8 -32.59 -12.24 -25.13
N LEU A 9 -33.24 -13.40 -25.04
CA LEU A 9 -33.11 -14.33 -23.92
C LEU A 9 -31.75 -15.06 -23.93
N ALA A 10 -31.20 -15.40 -25.10
CA ALA A 10 -29.92 -16.04 -25.23
C ALA A 10 -28.74 -15.08 -24.89
N SER A 11 -28.84 -13.79 -25.23
CA SER A 11 -27.82 -12.80 -24.87
C SER A 11 -27.78 -12.51 -23.35
N ASN A 12 -28.92 -12.52 -22.67
CA ASN A 12 -28.97 -12.39 -21.22
C ASN A 12 -28.45 -13.64 -20.48
N LEU A 13 -28.67 -14.84 -21.02
CA LEU A 13 -28.11 -16.07 -20.45
C LEU A 13 -26.60 -16.17 -20.63
N ILE A 14 -26.05 -15.72 -21.76
CA ILE A 14 -24.59 -15.73 -22.00
C ILE A 14 -23.88 -14.71 -21.08
N GLY A 15 -24.49 -13.53 -20.85
CA GLY A 15 -23.99 -12.55 -19.89
C GLY A 15 -24.00 -13.05 -18.43
N GLN A 16 -25.04 -13.75 -18.01
CA GLN A 16 -25.14 -14.35 -16.67
C GLN A 16 -24.16 -15.49 -16.44
N VAL A 17 -23.91 -16.33 -17.46
CA VAL A 17 -22.95 -17.44 -17.36
C VAL A 17 -21.50 -16.94 -17.23
N SER A 18 -21.12 -15.85 -17.90
CA SER A 18 -19.78 -15.26 -17.78
C SER A 18 -19.54 -14.61 -16.40
N THR A 19 -20.55 -14.02 -15.80
CA THR A 19 -20.48 -13.43 -14.45
C THR A 19 -20.37 -14.50 -13.35
N LEU A 20 -21.04 -15.64 -13.51
CA LEU A 20 -20.98 -16.77 -12.58
C LEU A 20 -19.58 -17.39 -12.49
N HIS A 21 -18.86 -17.51 -13.59
CA HIS A 21 -17.50 -18.05 -13.61
C HIS A 21 -16.49 -17.17 -12.86
N ASN A 22 -16.67 -15.86 -12.84
CA ASN A 22 -15.77 -14.93 -12.17
C ASN A 22 -15.97 -14.87 -10.64
N LEU A 23 -17.04 -15.44 -10.08
CA LEU A 23 -17.31 -15.38 -8.63
C LEU A 23 -16.98 -16.69 -7.88
N GLU A 24 -16.69 -17.78 -8.60
CA GLU A 24 -16.34 -19.09 -7.98
C GLU A 24 -15.20 -19.01 -6.95
N PRO A 25 -14.15 -18.18 -7.14
CA PRO A 25 -13.09 -18.04 -6.15
C PRO A 25 -13.56 -17.53 -4.77
N GLY A 26 -14.61 -16.72 -4.72
CA GLY A 26 -15.22 -16.21 -3.47
C GLY A 26 -16.26 -17.15 -2.84
N LYS A 27 -16.40 -18.38 -3.35
CA LYS A 27 -17.44 -19.30 -2.95
C LYS A 27 -16.99 -20.26 -1.86
N ARG A 28 -17.79 -20.36 -0.79
CA ARG A 28 -17.72 -21.42 0.21
C ARG A 28 -19.12 -22.01 0.41
N ASP A 29 -19.29 -23.29 0.07
CA ASP A 29 -20.60 -23.94 0.02
C ASP A 29 -21.57 -23.23 -0.97
N ASN A 30 -22.67 -22.67 -0.48
CA ASN A 30 -23.62 -21.87 -1.27
C ASN A 30 -23.56 -20.36 -0.99
N ILE A 31 -22.49 -19.90 -0.37
CA ILE A 31 -22.27 -18.51 0.06
C ILE A 31 -21.06 -17.95 -0.67
N TYR A 32 -21.14 -16.70 -1.06
CA TYR A 32 -20.09 -15.96 -1.75
C TYR A 32 -19.67 -14.78 -0.91
N ARG A 33 -18.37 -14.49 -0.87
CA ARG A 33 -17.84 -13.20 -0.44
C ARG A 33 -17.50 -12.38 -1.67
N VAL A 34 -18.01 -11.14 -1.73
CA VAL A 34 -17.85 -10.28 -2.90
C VAL A 34 -17.74 -8.82 -2.50
N TRP A 35 -16.91 -8.06 -3.22
CA TRP A 35 -16.95 -6.61 -3.26
C TRP A 35 -18.04 -6.12 -4.21
N ILE A 36 -18.82 -5.13 -3.76
CA ILE A 36 -19.86 -4.44 -4.53
C ILE A 36 -19.41 -3.00 -4.70
N TYR A 37 -19.06 -2.60 -5.92
CA TYR A 37 -18.62 -1.26 -6.27
C TYR A 37 -19.80 -0.41 -6.76
N PHE A 38 -19.82 0.86 -6.36
CA PHE A 38 -20.88 1.81 -6.71
C PHE A 38 -20.37 2.90 -7.67
N ASP A 39 -21.30 3.50 -8.40
CA ASP A 39 -21.01 4.58 -9.36
C ASP A 39 -20.67 5.91 -8.68
N GLU A 40 -21.43 6.30 -7.66
CA GLU A 40 -21.34 7.62 -7.04
C GLU A 40 -21.21 7.57 -5.52
N LYS A 41 -20.53 8.56 -4.96
CA LYS A 41 -20.43 8.84 -3.53
C LYS A 41 -21.46 9.89 -3.08
N ASP A 42 -21.66 9.98 -1.77
CA ASP A 42 -22.51 11.01 -1.17
C ASP A 42 -21.72 12.34 -1.05
N GLN A 43 -21.94 13.23 -2.00
CA GLN A 43 -21.24 14.52 -2.07
C GLN A 43 -21.56 15.46 -0.88
N ASN A 44 -22.57 15.13 -0.07
CA ASN A 44 -22.97 15.93 1.10
C ASN A 44 -22.39 15.37 2.42
N ARG A 45 -21.71 14.22 2.39
CA ARG A 45 -21.19 13.54 3.59
C ARG A 45 -19.74 13.17 3.40
N ILE A 46 -18.88 13.87 4.15
CA ILE A 46 -17.45 13.58 4.21
C ILE A 46 -17.10 12.81 5.49
N VAL A 47 -15.97 12.12 5.50
CA VAL A 47 -15.38 11.51 6.70
C VAL A 47 -14.85 12.59 7.63
N ASP A 48 -14.89 12.32 8.93
CA ASP A 48 -14.20 13.17 9.90
C ASP A 48 -12.71 12.87 9.84
N LEU A 49 -11.91 13.93 9.71
CA LEU A 49 -10.45 13.84 9.65
C LEU A 49 -9.84 14.46 10.91
N ASP A 50 -8.93 13.74 11.54
CA ASP A 50 -8.11 14.30 12.63
C ASP A 50 -7.34 15.54 12.12
N PRO A 51 -7.17 16.59 12.94
CA PRO A 51 -6.37 17.76 12.58
C PRO A 51 -4.96 17.42 12.09
N LYS A 52 -4.38 16.31 12.55
CA LYS A 52 -3.07 15.82 12.11
C LYS A 52 -3.13 15.30 10.67
N SER A 53 -4.19 14.60 10.27
CA SER A 53 -4.43 14.19 8.88
C SER A 53 -4.52 15.42 7.96
N ILE A 54 -5.32 16.41 8.34
CA ILE A 54 -5.45 17.67 7.59
C ILE A 54 -4.08 18.37 7.47
N LYS A 55 -3.30 18.44 8.57
CA LYS A 55 -1.96 19.03 8.57
C LYS A 55 -0.98 18.28 7.65
N ARG A 56 -0.99 16.94 7.69
CA ARG A 56 -0.17 16.09 6.80
C ARG A 56 -0.53 16.36 5.34
N ARG A 57 -1.81 16.27 4.98
CA ARG A 57 -2.29 16.51 3.61
C ARG A 57 -1.92 17.90 3.10
N LYS A 58 -2.07 18.93 3.93
CA LYS A 58 -1.66 20.30 3.60
C LYS A 58 -0.15 20.40 3.33
N LYS A 59 0.68 19.71 4.10
CA LYS A 59 2.15 19.62 3.86
C LYS A 59 2.47 19.06 2.46
N HIS A 60 1.65 18.15 1.98
CA HIS A 60 1.78 17.52 0.65
C HIS A 60 1.05 18.31 -0.46
N GLY A 61 0.54 19.52 -0.18
CA GLY A 61 -0.21 20.31 -1.17
C GLY A 61 -1.60 19.76 -1.50
N ILE A 62 -2.12 18.83 -0.67
CA ILE A 62 -3.40 18.19 -0.90
C ILE A 62 -4.51 19.03 -0.30
N HIS A 63 -5.46 19.43 -1.15
CA HIS A 63 -6.66 20.15 -0.71
C HIS A 63 -7.73 19.17 -0.21
N THR A 64 -8.33 19.46 0.94
CA THR A 64 -9.44 18.70 1.51
C THR A 64 -10.77 19.43 1.31
N PRO A 65 -11.89 18.72 1.01
CA PRO A 65 -11.95 17.28 0.80
C PRO A 65 -11.43 16.84 -0.55
N THR A 66 -10.85 15.63 -0.63
CA THR A 66 -10.52 14.94 -1.86
C THR A 66 -11.67 14.02 -2.29
N LYS A 67 -11.58 13.41 -3.47
CA LYS A 67 -12.55 12.38 -3.90
C LYS A 67 -12.63 11.17 -2.93
N TYR A 68 -11.58 10.94 -2.16
CA TYR A 68 -11.50 9.85 -1.20
C TYR A 68 -12.22 10.14 0.12
N ASP A 69 -12.55 11.38 0.41
CA ASP A 69 -13.17 11.78 1.69
C ASP A 69 -14.70 11.67 1.68
N TYR A 70 -15.33 11.53 0.51
CA TYR A 70 -16.78 11.39 0.41
C TYR A 70 -17.24 9.98 0.79
N LYS A 71 -18.25 9.89 1.67
CA LYS A 71 -18.83 8.62 2.14
C LYS A 71 -19.65 7.94 1.05
N ILE A 72 -19.78 6.63 1.15
CA ILE A 72 -20.72 5.85 0.31
C ILE A 72 -22.15 6.35 0.58
N LYS A 73 -22.99 6.43 -0.46
CA LYS A 73 -24.41 6.77 -0.30
C LYS A 73 -25.11 5.76 0.60
N GLN A 74 -25.69 6.24 1.71
CA GLN A 74 -26.36 5.38 2.68
C GLN A 74 -27.55 4.63 2.08
N SER A 75 -28.20 5.21 1.07
CA SER A 75 -29.27 4.54 0.30
C SER A 75 -28.78 3.26 -0.40
N TYR A 76 -27.57 3.27 -0.96
CA TYR A 76 -26.97 2.11 -1.62
C TYR A 76 -26.70 0.99 -0.60
N ILE A 77 -26.04 1.33 0.51
CA ILE A 77 -25.80 0.41 1.62
C ILE A 77 -27.12 -0.21 2.13
N ASN A 78 -28.15 0.62 2.32
CA ASN A 78 -29.44 0.15 2.81
C ASN A 78 -30.15 -0.78 1.80
N THR A 79 -29.99 -0.53 0.51
CA THR A 79 -30.59 -1.41 -0.53
C THR A 79 -29.85 -2.74 -0.61
N VAL A 80 -28.52 -2.73 -0.53
CA VAL A 80 -27.75 -3.99 -0.43
C VAL A 80 -28.18 -4.80 0.79
N LYS A 81 -28.30 -4.17 1.98
CA LYS A 81 -28.80 -4.86 3.19
C LYS A 81 -30.21 -5.46 3.00
N LYS A 82 -31.11 -4.78 2.28
CA LYS A 82 -32.48 -5.27 2.03
C LYS A 82 -32.54 -6.53 1.17
N THR A 83 -31.49 -6.86 0.41
CA THR A 83 -31.40 -8.14 -0.29
C THR A 83 -31.16 -9.32 0.65
N GLY A 84 -30.86 -9.06 1.92
CA GLY A 84 -30.45 -10.05 2.92
C GLY A 84 -28.95 -10.35 2.93
N ALA A 85 -28.15 -9.67 2.11
CA ALA A 85 -26.69 -9.80 2.13
C ALA A 85 -26.12 -9.17 3.41
N GLU A 86 -25.15 -9.85 4.01
CA GLU A 86 -24.44 -9.39 5.20
C GLU A 86 -23.25 -8.51 4.78
N ILE A 87 -23.24 -7.24 5.18
CA ILE A 87 -22.11 -6.33 4.93
C ILE A 87 -21.02 -6.58 5.95
N LYS A 88 -19.79 -6.83 5.49
CA LYS A 88 -18.59 -7.00 6.32
C LYS A 88 -17.82 -5.70 6.43
N ASN A 89 -17.32 -5.15 5.34
CA ASN A 89 -16.57 -3.90 5.33
C ASN A 89 -17.17 -2.86 4.39
N LYS A 90 -16.80 -1.60 4.60
CA LYS A 90 -17.19 -0.45 3.79
C LYS A 90 -15.94 0.37 3.50
N SER A 91 -15.58 0.48 2.24
CA SER A 91 -14.47 1.31 1.81
C SER A 91 -14.99 2.56 1.11
N HIS A 92 -14.79 3.71 1.72
CA HIS A 92 -15.08 4.98 1.06
C HIS A 92 -14.01 5.33 0.02
N TRP A 93 -12.78 4.80 0.14
CA TRP A 93 -11.76 4.96 -0.90
C TRP A 93 -12.17 4.25 -2.19
N LEU A 94 -12.55 2.99 -2.10
CA LEU A 94 -12.97 2.16 -3.24
C LEU A 94 -14.41 2.47 -3.71
N ASN A 95 -15.21 3.23 -2.92
CA ASN A 95 -16.64 3.40 -3.11
C ASN A 95 -17.39 2.07 -3.18
N ALA A 96 -17.12 1.17 -2.26
CA ALA A 96 -17.56 -0.21 -2.29
C ALA A 96 -17.90 -0.75 -0.89
N VAL A 97 -18.65 -1.87 -0.88
CA VAL A 97 -18.87 -2.67 0.33
C VAL A 97 -18.51 -4.12 0.06
N SER A 98 -17.84 -4.80 1.02
CA SER A 98 -17.71 -6.25 0.95
C SER A 98 -18.88 -6.90 1.66
N VAL A 99 -19.40 -7.99 1.08
CA VAL A 99 -20.59 -8.67 1.58
C VAL A 99 -20.43 -10.19 1.54
N ILE A 100 -21.14 -10.85 2.47
CA ILE A 100 -21.45 -12.28 2.39
C ILE A 100 -22.87 -12.41 1.83
N ALA A 101 -23.05 -13.15 0.72
CA ALA A 101 -24.31 -13.28 0.04
C ALA A 101 -24.42 -14.64 -0.68
N ASN A 102 -25.64 -15.13 -0.86
CA ASN A 102 -25.91 -16.24 -1.79
C ASN A 102 -26.10 -15.72 -3.23
N MET A 103 -26.16 -16.62 -4.20
CA MET A 103 -26.26 -16.25 -5.62
C MET A 103 -27.53 -15.46 -5.95
N GLU A 104 -28.66 -15.73 -5.30
CA GLU A 104 -29.92 -14.99 -5.50
C GLU A 104 -29.75 -13.53 -5.06
N GLN A 105 -29.15 -13.30 -3.90
CA GLN A 105 -28.84 -11.98 -3.37
C GLN A 105 -27.86 -11.22 -4.28
N ILE A 106 -26.82 -11.90 -4.78
CA ILE A 106 -25.86 -11.31 -5.72
C ILE A 106 -26.56 -10.87 -7.01
N ASN A 107 -27.43 -11.70 -7.58
CA ASN A 107 -28.17 -11.36 -8.79
C ASN A 107 -29.09 -10.14 -8.57
N LEU A 108 -29.74 -10.03 -7.39
CA LEU A 108 -30.51 -8.85 -7.03
C LEU A 108 -29.63 -7.60 -6.95
N ILE A 109 -28.46 -7.71 -6.34
CA ILE A 109 -27.49 -6.60 -6.19
C ILE A 109 -26.94 -6.18 -7.56
N GLN A 110 -26.56 -7.11 -8.43
CA GLN A 110 -26.08 -6.81 -9.78
C GLN A 110 -27.14 -6.13 -10.66
N GLY A 111 -28.41 -6.36 -10.38
CA GLY A 111 -29.54 -5.70 -11.06
C GLY A 111 -29.74 -4.24 -10.65
N LEU A 112 -29.05 -3.73 -9.65
CA LEU A 112 -29.17 -2.34 -9.21
C LEU A 112 -28.39 -1.41 -10.17
N SER A 113 -29.05 -0.36 -10.65
CA SER A 113 -28.50 0.53 -11.70
C SER A 113 -27.21 1.27 -11.32
N TYR A 114 -26.93 1.39 -10.03
CA TYR A 114 -25.77 2.09 -9.47
C TYR A 114 -24.63 1.14 -9.02
N VAL A 115 -24.79 -0.16 -9.23
CA VAL A 115 -23.69 -1.13 -9.04
C VAL A 115 -22.92 -1.25 -10.34
N THR A 116 -21.64 -0.90 -10.28
CA THR A 116 -20.74 -0.87 -11.45
C THR A 116 -19.98 -2.17 -11.64
N LYS A 117 -19.68 -2.88 -10.53
CA LYS A 117 -18.85 -4.08 -10.54
C LYS A 117 -19.15 -4.94 -9.31
N VAL A 118 -19.04 -6.25 -9.46
CA VAL A 118 -19.05 -7.23 -8.38
C VAL A 118 -17.84 -8.14 -8.56
N GLU A 119 -16.96 -8.23 -7.57
CA GLU A 119 -15.74 -9.02 -7.60
C GLU A 119 -15.70 -10.03 -6.46
N PRO A 120 -15.11 -11.21 -6.66
CA PRO A 120 -14.98 -12.23 -5.62
C PRO A 120 -13.97 -11.82 -4.56
N VAL A 121 -14.13 -12.35 -3.35
CA VAL A 121 -13.19 -12.34 -2.24
C VAL A 121 -12.75 -13.78 -1.95
N TYR A 122 -11.47 -14.12 -2.18
CA TYR A 122 -10.93 -15.51 -2.20
C TYR A 122 -10.66 -16.12 -0.81
N GLN A 123 -10.42 -17.45 -0.68
CA GLN A 123 -10.17 -18.14 0.61
C GLN A 123 -9.24 -19.37 0.50
N HIS A 124 -8.17 -19.48 1.37
CA HIS A 124 -7.27 -20.65 1.50
C HIS A 124 -6.74 -20.88 2.95
N ARG A 125 -5.95 -21.95 3.23
CA ARG A 125 -5.43 -22.32 4.57
C ARG A 125 -3.91 -22.18 4.70
N LYS A 126 -3.40 -21.66 5.85
CA LYS A 126 -1.98 -21.34 6.17
C LYS A 126 -1.09 -22.50 6.62
N LYS A 127 0.27 -22.36 6.44
CA LYS A 127 1.34 -23.22 7.01
C LYS A 127 2.25 -22.42 7.96
N LYS A 128 2.78 -23.03 9.03
CA LYS A 128 3.53 -22.40 10.16
C LYS A 128 5.05 -22.33 9.93
N ALA A 129 5.73 -21.27 10.43
CA ALA A 129 7.19 -21.02 10.40
C ALA A 129 7.92 -21.31 11.73
N ALA A 130 9.29 -21.43 11.74
CA ALA A 130 10.13 -21.96 12.82
C ALA A 130 11.05 -20.92 13.50
N GLN A 131 11.56 -21.20 14.73
CA GLN A 131 12.28 -20.29 15.65
C GLN A 131 13.73 -20.69 15.98
N SER A 132 14.61 -19.72 16.40
CA SER A 132 15.93 -19.97 17.04
C SER A 132 16.50 -18.75 17.84
N ALA A 133 17.67 -18.89 18.58
CA ALA A 133 18.05 -18.16 19.79
C ALA A 133 19.37 -17.30 19.76
N GLN A 134 19.46 -16.30 20.60
CA GLN A 134 20.36 -15.40 21.40
C GLN A 134 21.81 -15.03 21.02
N ALA A 135 22.23 -13.75 21.39
CA ALA A 135 23.59 -13.24 21.72
C ALA A 135 23.64 -11.82 22.38
N ASN A 136 24.81 -11.43 22.99
CA ASN A 136 25.05 -10.38 24.00
C ASN A 136 25.90 -9.14 23.55
N ASN A 137 26.05 -8.13 24.27
CA ASN A 137 25.98 -6.74 24.71
C ASN A 137 27.24 -5.83 24.75
N GLN A 138 27.18 -4.45 24.71
CA GLN A 138 27.64 -3.42 25.68
C GLN A 138 27.55 -1.93 25.24
N ASN A 139 27.12 -1.09 26.19
CA ASN A 139 27.12 0.35 26.53
C ASN A 139 27.25 1.50 25.51
N ARG A 140 26.17 2.36 25.51
CA ARG A 140 26.11 3.77 25.04
C ARG A 140 25.03 4.53 25.85
N ASN A 141 24.80 5.85 25.64
CA ASN A 141 23.83 6.68 26.42
C ASN A 141 22.41 6.12 26.49
N LEU A 142 21.97 5.35 25.51
CA LEU A 142 20.84 4.43 25.59
C LEU A 142 21.39 3.01 25.66
N ASP A 143 20.94 2.23 26.62
CA ASP A 143 21.31 0.83 26.73
C ASP A 143 20.33 -0.03 25.91
N TYR A 144 20.71 -0.34 24.69
CA TYR A 144 19.90 -1.10 23.74
C TYR A 144 19.83 -2.60 24.07
N GLY A 145 20.59 -3.07 25.04
CA GLY A 145 20.67 -4.50 25.34
C GLY A 145 21.00 -5.32 24.10
N ALA A 146 20.29 -6.44 23.92
CA ALA A 146 20.49 -7.34 22.79
C ALA A 146 19.97 -6.77 21.45
N SER A 147 19.17 -5.70 21.45
CA SER A 147 18.69 -5.06 20.22
C SER A 147 19.73 -4.14 19.55
N LEU A 148 20.90 -3.93 20.16
CA LEU A 148 21.92 -3.01 19.63
C LEU A 148 22.28 -3.31 18.18
N GLY A 149 22.49 -4.58 17.83
CA GLY A 149 22.95 -4.96 16.49
C GLY A 149 21.99 -4.57 15.38
N GLN A 150 20.68 -4.70 15.60
CA GLN A 150 19.65 -4.32 14.61
C GLN A 150 19.53 -2.80 14.44
N ILE A 151 19.76 -2.05 15.51
CA ILE A 151 19.73 -0.58 15.51
C ILE A 151 21.01 0.00 14.89
N GLU A 152 22.18 -0.63 15.16
CA GLU A 152 23.45 -0.24 14.56
C GLU A 152 23.50 -0.53 13.05
N GLN A 153 22.97 -1.67 12.60
CA GLN A 153 22.98 -2.03 11.20
C GLN A 153 22.32 -0.97 10.31
N ILE A 154 21.25 -0.35 10.80
CA ILE A 154 20.53 0.74 10.10
C ILE A 154 21.00 2.15 10.52
N ASN A 155 22.09 2.28 11.28
CA ASN A 155 22.65 3.54 11.81
C ASN A 155 21.63 4.42 12.58
N CYS A 156 20.60 3.84 13.16
CA CYS A 156 19.57 4.55 13.91
C CYS A 156 20.10 5.04 15.27
N HIS A 157 21.06 4.34 15.90
CA HIS A 157 21.70 4.76 17.14
C HIS A 157 22.37 6.16 17.04
N ILE A 158 22.83 6.55 15.85
CA ILE A 158 23.40 7.87 15.60
C ILE A 158 22.30 8.92 15.62
N ALA A 159 21.15 8.64 14.99
CA ALA A 159 19.97 9.50 15.02
C ALA A 159 19.43 9.66 16.45
N HIS A 160 19.41 8.60 17.25
CA HIS A 160 19.05 8.65 18.67
C HIS A 160 20.05 9.53 19.47
N THR A 161 21.34 9.43 19.21
CA THR A 161 22.35 10.30 19.86
C THR A 161 22.11 11.78 19.50
N ALA A 162 21.57 12.06 18.32
CA ALA A 162 21.19 13.40 17.87
C ALA A 162 19.81 13.87 18.41
N GLY A 163 19.09 13.03 19.16
CA GLY A 163 17.81 13.38 19.79
C GLY A 163 16.57 13.08 18.97
N TYR A 164 16.67 12.25 17.92
CA TYR A 164 15.54 11.85 17.09
C TYR A 164 15.09 10.43 17.42
N TYR A 165 13.86 10.28 17.91
CA TYR A 165 13.28 9.02 18.42
C TYR A 165 11.89 8.74 17.84
N GLY A 166 11.49 9.44 16.75
CA GLY A 166 10.15 9.36 16.17
C GLY A 166 9.11 10.28 16.82
N GLN A 167 9.50 11.17 17.74
CA GLN A 167 8.59 12.06 18.42
C GLN A 167 7.79 12.96 17.45
N GLY A 168 6.49 13.09 17.72
CA GLY A 168 5.56 13.86 16.89
C GLY A 168 5.10 13.17 15.61
N VAL A 169 5.57 11.96 15.34
CA VAL A 169 5.14 11.12 14.20
C VAL A 169 4.16 10.07 14.69
N ARG A 170 3.06 9.88 13.98
CA ARG A 170 2.05 8.86 14.24
C ARG A 170 2.21 7.68 13.30
N VAL A 171 2.37 6.49 13.86
CA VAL A 171 2.57 5.24 13.11
C VAL A 171 1.33 4.36 13.29
N LEU A 172 0.74 3.96 12.18
CA LEU A 172 -0.24 2.88 12.12
C LEU A 172 0.51 1.57 11.95
N ASN A 173 0.26 0.59 12.80
CA ASN A 173 0.74 -0.79 12.64
C ASN A 173 -0.44 -1.71 12.38
N LEU A 174 -0.39 -2.49 11.28
CA LEU A 174 -1.40 -3.48 10.90
C LEU A 174 -0.78 -4.87 11.07
N ASP A 175 -1.46 -5.75 11.83
CA ASP A 175 -0.96 -7.09 12.09
C ASP A 175 -2.07 -8.01 12.63
N THR A 176 -1.69 -9.16 13.21
CA THR A 176 -2.58 -10.20 13.72
C THR A 176 -3.25 -9.88 15.07
N GLY A 177 -2.79 -8.83 15.75
CA GLY A 177 -3.23 -8.42 17.10
C GLY A 177 -2.05 -8.09 18.02
N TYR A 178 -2.35 -7.59 19.24
CA TYR A 178 -1.32 -7.05 20.13
C TYR A 178 -1.60 -7.36 21.59
N GLU A 179 -0.64 -8.00 22.24
CA GLU A 179 -0.60 -8.17 23.69
C GLU A 179 0.41 -7.16 24.27
N LEU A 180 -0.08 -6.20 25.08
CA LEU A 180 0.71 -5.05 25.52
C LEU A 180 1.17 -5.11 27.00
N ASN A 181 1.01 -6.26 27.67
CA ASN A 181 1.39 -6.39 29.09
C ASN A 181 2.91 -6.57 29.31
N HIS A 182 3.71 -6.57 28.24
CA HIS A 182 5.16 -6.70 28.34
C HIS A 182 5.82 -5.36 28.72
N GLU A 183 6.85 -5.37 29.61
CA GLU A 183 7.57 -4.17 30.09
C GLU A 183 8.08 -3.25 28.97
N ALA A 184 8.35 -3.80 27.79
CA ALA A 184 8.79 -3.02 26.63
C ALA A 184 7.72 -2.04 26.12
N TYR A 185 6.46 -2.20 26.53
CA TYR A 185 5.33 -1.34 26.16
C TYR A 185 4.87 -0.39 27.26
N ASP A 186 5.48 -0.41 28.46
CA ASP A 186 5.08 0.46 29.59
C ASP A 186 5.08 1.95 29.21
N SER A 187 5.90 2.35 28.25
CA SER A 187 6.00 3.74 27.75
C SER A 187 5.41 3.94 26.36
N LEU A 188 4.71 2.94 25.81
CA LEU A 188 4.09 3.04 24.49
C LEU A 188 3.06 4.18 24.46
N ASN A 189 3.19 5.08 23.51
CA ASN A 189 2.23 6.17 23.30
C ASN A 189 1.11 5.70 22.37
N LEU A 190 0.23 4.85 22.88
CA LEU A 190 -0.94 4.34 22.16
C LEU A 190 -2.02 5.42 22.10
N ILE A 191 -2.43 5.79 20.87
CA ILE A 191 -3.48 6.80 20.62
C ILE A 191 -4.84 6.12 20.45
N ALA A 192 -4.90 5.04 19.70
CA ALA A 192 -6.10 4.23 19.48
C ALA A 192 -5.72 2.85 18.97
N GLU A 193 -6.62 1.91 19.18
CA GLU A 193 -6.57 0.57 18.58
C GLU A 193 -7.93 0.16 18.04
N TYR A 194 -7.95 -0.74 17.07
CA TYR A 194 -9.18 -1.28 16.51
C TYR A 194 -9.01 -2.69 15.96
N ASP A 195 -9.92 -3.59 16.34
CA ASP A 195 -10.04 -4.94 15.82
C ASP A 195 -11.05 -4.97 14.67
N PHE A 196 -10.56 -5.12 13.42
CA PHE A 196 -11.39 -5.20 12.22
C PHE A 196 -12.01 -6.59 12.02
N ILE A 197 -11.67 -7.57 12.87
CA ILE A 197 -12.22 -8.92 12.85
C ILE A 197 -13.47 -8.98 13.74
N ASN A 198 -13.34 -8.48 14.98
CA ASN A 198 -14.39 -8.50 16.00
C ASN A 198 -15.23 -7.20 16.02
N ASP A 199 -14.81 -6.16 15.28
CA ASP A 199 -15.49 -4.84 15.14
C ASP A 199 -15.55 -4.09 16.47
N ASP A 200 -14.41 -4.00 17.20
CA ASP A 200 -14.29 -3.32 18.48
C ASP A 200 -12.93 -2.61 18.68
N GLN A 201 -12.60 -2.22 19.94
CA GLN A 201 -11.40 -1.46 20.29
C GLN A 201 -10.41 -2.27 21.14
N ASN A 202 -10.41 -3.59 21.03
CA ASN A 202 -9.48 -4.47 21.73
C ASN A 202 -8.72 -5.34 20.72
N THR A 203 -7.43 -5.11 20.56
CA THR A 203 -6.60 -5.83 19.60
C THR A 203 -5.91 -7.08 20.17
N ALA A 204 -6.08 -7.36 21.49
CA ALA A 204 -5.59 -8.59 22.11
C ALA A 204 -6.50 -9.79 21.78
N ASN A 205 -6.08 -10.98 22.19
CA ASN A 205 -6.89 -12.20 22.08
C ASN A 205 -8.12 -12.12 23.01
N GLU A 206 -9.32 -12.32 22.47
CA GLU A 206 -10.58 -12.24 23.20
C GLU A 206 -11.28 -13.61 23.32
N THR A 207 -11.15 -14.44 22.31
CA THR A 207 -11.81 -15.75 22.26
C THR A 207 -10.87 -16.87 22.64
N SER A 208 -11.45 -18.00 23.11
CA SER A 208 -10.65 -19.22 23.37
C SER A 208 -9.91 -19.72 22.13
N GLN A 209 -10.46 -19.49 20.93
CA GLN A 209 -9.83 -19.88 19.68
C GLN A 209 -8.62 -18.99 19.38
N GLU A 210 -8.74 -17.69 19.52
CA GLU A 210 -7.61 -16.76 19.33
C GLU A 210 -6.45 -17.07 20.30
N ILE A 211 -6.77 -17.40 21.55
CA ILE A 211 -5.76 -17.82 22.55
C ILE A 211 -5.07 -19.12 22.11
N LEU A 212 -5.83 -20.11 21.62
CA LEU A 212 -5.27 -21.38 21.13
C LEU A 212 -4.39 -21.19 19.88
N ASP A 213 -4.78 -20.30 19.00
CA ASP A 213 -4.04 -19.98 17.77
C ASP A 213 -2.88 -19.00 18.03
N ASN A 214 -2.77 -18.45 19.24
CA ASN A 214 -1.80 -17.43 19.64
C ASN A 214 -1.85 -16.24 18.67
N HIS A 215 -3.05 -15.70 18.50
CA HIS A 215 -3.42 -14.79 17.42
C HIS A 215 -2.63 -13.48 17.49
N ASP A 216 -2.47 -12.91 18.70
CA ASP A 216 -1.74 -11.66 18.94
C ASP A 216 -0.19 -11.80 18.97
N ASP A 217 0.38 -12.99 18.79
CA ASP A 217 1.83 -13.22 18.90
C ASP A 217 2.62 -12.40 17.88
N HIS A 218 2.31 -12.56 16.59
CA HIS A 218 3.11 -11.98 15.52
C HIS A 218 3.11 -10.43 15.58
N GLY A 219 1.94 -9.80 15.72
CA GLY A 219 1.85 -8.34 15.82
C GLY A 219 2.54 -7.77 17.06
N THR A 220 2.43 -8.48 18.20
CA THR A 220 3.16 -8.13 19.42
C THR A 220 4.68 -8.13 19.17
N LEU A 221 5.23 -9.17 18.55
CA LEU A 221 6.64 -9.24 18.26
C LEU A 221 7.09 -8.12 17.30
N CYS A 222 6.36 -7.92 16.21
CA CYS A 222 6.66 -6.88 15.20
C CYS A 222 6.63 -5.48 15.79
N LEU A 223 5.61 -5.16 16.59
CA LEU A 223 5.51 -3.87 17.27
C LEU A 223 6.72 -3.61 18.17
N SER A 224 7.21 -4.63 18.90
CA SER A 224 8.37 -4.47 19.80
C SER A 224 9.65 -4.06 19.08
N VAL A 225 9.85 -4.56 17.87
CA VAL A 225 11.02 -4.23 17.04
C VAL A 225 11.04 -2.75 16.65
N MET A 226 9.88 -2.13 16.48
CA MET A 226 9.73 -0.73 16.10
C MET A 226 9.60 0.21 17.30
N ALA A 227 8.75 -0.15 18.26
CA ALA A 227 8.23 0.72 19.31
C ALA A 227 8.76 0.40 20.72
N GLY A 228 9.32 -0.78 20.92
CA GLY A 228 9.70 -1.26 22.25
C GLY A 228 10.71 -0.36 22.94
N TYR A 229 10.55 -0.16 24.28
CA TYR A 229 11.47 0.61 25.09
C TYR A 229 11.64 -0.02 26.47
N ALA A 230 12.66 -0.85 26.59
CA ALA A 230 13.11 -1.46 27.84
C ALA A 230 14.66 -1.34 27.89
N PRO A 231 15.20 -0.24 28.41
CA PRO A 231 16.65 -0.02 28.49
C PRO A 231 17.37 -1.16 29.19
N GLY A 232 18.48 -1.61 28.61
CA GLY A 232 19.20 -2.82 29.04
C GLY A 232 18.74 -4.10 28.36
N ASN A 233 17.57 -4.09 27.70
CA ASN A 233 17.01 -5.24 27.01
C ASN A 233 16.74 -4.95 25.53
N LEU A 234 15.75 -4.08 25.24
CA LEU A 234 15.32 -3.79 23.89
C LEU A 234 14.93 -2.31 23.74
N ILE A 235 15.48 -1.65 22.69
CA ILE A 235 15.03 -0.34 22.26
C ILE A 235 14.80 -0.38 20.74
N GLY A 236 13.57 -0.12 20.31
CA GLY A 236 13.21 0.05 18.91
C GLY A 236 13.56 1.44 18.36
N PRO A 237 13.57 1.63 17.03
CA PRO A 237 13.93 2.92 16.41
C PRO A 237 13.00 4.07 16.85
N ALA A 238 11.68 3.83 16.91
CA ALA A 238 10.66 4.88 17.03
C ALA A 238 9.90 4.83 18.36
N PHE A 239 10.60 4.56 19.47
CA PHE A 239 9.98 4.36 20.78
C PHE A 239 9.30 5.61 21.37
N LYS A 240 9.40 6.79 20.74
CA LYS A 240 8.66 8.02 21.12
C LYS A 240 7.61 8.43 20.10
N SER A 241 7.29 7.60 19.12
CA SER A 241 6.19 7.84 18.20
C SER A 241 4.83 7.63 18.87
N GLU A 242 3.80 8.19 18.28
CA GLU A 242 2.41 7.88 18.59
C GLU A 242 2.00 6.64 17.76
N TYR A 243 1.22 5.72 18.37
CA TYR A 243 0.84 4.48 17.73
C TYR A 243 -0.67 4.34 17.57
N LEU A 244 -1.06 3.84 16.40
CA LEU A 244 -2.38 3.31 16.09
C LEU A 244 -2.19 1.82 15.80
N LEU A 245 -2.97 0.95 16.45
CA LEU A 245 -2.86 -0.50 16.26
C LEU A 245 -4.13 -1.02 15.59
N ALA A 246 -3.97 -1.81 14.55
CA ALA A 246 -5.06 -2.40 13.79
C ALA A 246 -4.87 -3.91 13.68
N LYS A 247 -5.84 -4.68 14.22
CA LYS A 247 -5.90 -6.13 14.05
C LYS A 247 -6.70 -6.44 12.80
N THR A 248 -6.04 -7.01 11.79
CA THR A 248 -6.60 -7.23 10.45
C THR A 248 -6.60 -8.69 10.00
N GLU A 249 -5.77 -9.54 10.62
CA GLU A 249 -5.48 -10.91 10.17
C GLU A 249 -6.14 -11.99 11.04
N ILE A 250 -6.52 -13.08 10.41
CA ILE A 250 -7.05 -14.31 11.04
C ILE A 250 -6.00 -15.41 10.94
N VAL A 251 -5.29 -15.69 12.04
CA VAL A 251 -4.13 -16.61 12.04
C VAL A 251 -4.45 -18.02 11.57
N ALA A 252 -5.67 -18.51 11.80
CA ALA A 252 -6.08 -19.87 11.48
C ALA A 252 -6.33 -20.12 9.99
N GLU A 253 -6.66 -19.09 9.24
CA GLU A 253 -7.05 -19.18 7.82
C GLU A 253 -6.39 -18.02 7.05
N GLU A 254 -6.01 -18.24 5.79
CA GLU A 254 -5.65 -17.20 4.84
C GLU A 254 -6.89 -16.90 4.00
N ILE A 255 -7.52 -15.76 4.22
CA ILE A 255 -8.75 -15.41 3.52
C ILE A 255 -8.69 -13.95 3.04
N GLN A 256 -9.20 -13.69 1.86
CA GLN A 256 -9.15 -12.33 1.26
C GLN A 256 -9.97 -11.28 2.06
N GLN A 257 -10.75 -11.69 3.06
CA GLN A 257 -11.34 -10.74 4.00
C GLN A 257 -10.27 -9.96 4.78
N GLU A 258 -9.08 -10.53 4.93
CA GLU A 258 -7.94 -9.85 5.55
C GLU A 258 -7.50 -8.66 4.70
N GLU A 259 -7.57 -8.75 3.36
CA GLU A 259 -7.36 -7.59 2.49
C GLU A 259 -8.43 -6.51 2.68
N ASP A 260 -9.71 -6.90 2.88
CA ASP A 260 -10.80 -5.94 3.17
C ASP A 260 -10.53 -5.22 4.50
N ASN A 261 -10.07 -5.96 5.53
CA ASN A 261 -9.71 -5.43 6.84
C ASN A 261 -8.48 -4.51 6.71
N TYR A 262 -7.49 -4.91 5.91
CA TYR A 262 -6.29 -4.12 5.62
C TYR A 262 -6.65 -2.76 5.01
N VAL A 263 -7.54 -2.75 3.99
CA VAL A 263 -8.04 -1.50 3.38
C VAL A 263 -8.75 -0.64 4.40
N ALA A 264 -9.66 -1.22 5.19
CA ALA A 264 -10.41 -0.51 6.22
C ALA A 264 -9.49 0.08 7.31
N ALA A 265 -8.45 -0.66 7.69
CA ALA A 265 -7.45 -0.21 8.66
C ALA A 265 -6.59 0.96 8.12
N LEU A 266 -6.19 0.93 6.84
CA LEU A 266 -5.50 2.06 6.21
C LEU A 266 -6.38 3.31 6.16
N GLU A 267 -7.65 3.18 5.79
CA GLU A 267 -8.61 4.29 5.79
C GLU A 267 -8.79 4.88 7.20
N TRP A 268 -8.94 4.01 8.20
CA TRP A 268 -9.07 4.40 9.61
C TRP A 268 -7.81 5.13 10.10
N GLY A 269 -6.63 4.55 9.90
CA GLY A 269 -5.38 5.14 10.35
C GLY A 269 -5.06 6.45 9.65
N GLU A 270 -5.34 6.55 8.35
CA GLU A 270 -5.20 7.79 7.59
C GLU A 270 -6.10 8.89 8.15
N SER A 271 -7.37 8.58 8.42
CA SER A 271 -8.34 9.53 8.98
C SER A 271 -7.93 10.02 10.37
N LEU A 272 -7.29 9.18 11.17
CA LEU A 272 -6.72 9.50 12.48
C LEU A 272 -5.32 10.12 12.42
N GLY A 273 -4.80 10.46 11.24
CA GLY A 273 -3.57 11.22 11.09
C GLY A 273 -2.28 10.41 11.14
N ALA A 274 -2.30 9.15 10.75
CA ALA A 274 -1.07 8.36 10.57
C ALA A 274 -0.14 9.04 9.55
N ASP A 275 1.11 9.24 9.92
CA ASP A 275 2.19 9.72 9.04
C ASP A 275 2.90 8.55 8.35
N VAL A 276 2.93 7.40 9.03
CA VAL A 276 3.54 6.14 8.58
C VAL A 276 2.53 5.02 8.76
N ALA A 277 2.44 4.11 7.81
CA ALA A 277 1.76 2.83 7.95
C ALA A 277 2.77 1.71 7.77
N CYS A 278 2.79 0.75 8.72
CA CYS A 278 3.65 -0.42 8.70
C CYS A 278 2.78 -1.68 8.69
N ALA A 279 3.01 -2.58 7.73
CA ALA A 279 2.40 -3.89 7.72
C ALA A 279 3.47 -4.98 7.52
N SER A 280 3.46 -5.96 8.41
CA SER A 280 4.31 -7.16 8.30
C SER A 280 3.54 -8.32 7.67
N LEU A 281 2.70 -8.02 6.71
CA LEU A 281 1.67 -8.85 6.11
C LEU A 281 1.84 -8.92 4.59
N GLY A 282 1.18 -9.88 3.96
CA GLY A 282 1.11 -9.93 2.51
C GLY A 282 0.36 -11.18 2.02
N TYR A 283 -0.15 -11.09 0.80
CA TYR A 283 -1.09 -12.03 0.22
C TYR A 283 -0.57 -12.56 -1.12
N LEU A 284 -0.70 -13.85 -1.37
CA LEU A 284 -0.24 -14.47 -2.61
C LEU A 284 -1.17 -15.58 -3.14
N ASP A 285 -1.95 -16.23 -2.28
CA ASP A 285 -2.63 -17.50 -2.58
C ASP A 285 -3.64 -17.43 -3.73
N TRP A 286 -4.19 -16.25 -4.01
CA TRP A 286 -5.14 -16.00 -5.09
C TRP A 286 -4.60 -15.10 -6.19
N TYR A 287 -3.31 -14.74 -6.12
CA TYR A 287 -2.62 -13.95 -7.12
C TYR A 287 -1.67 -14.81 -7.96
N THR A 288 -1.42 -14.34 -9.17
CA THR A 288 -0.37 -14.84 -10.05
C THR A 288 0.76 -13.81 -10.10
N TYR A 289 1.91 -14.20 -10.58
CA TYR A 289 3.01 -13.23 -10.78
C TYR A 289 2.60 -12.02 -11.65
N GLN A 290 1.67 -12.22 -12.61
CA GLN A 290 1.20 -11.15 -13.48
C GLN A 290 0.42 -10.07 -12.73
N ASP A 291 -0.18 -10.42 -11.60
CA ASP A 291 -0.97 -9.51 -10.77
C ASP A 291 -0.10 -8.60 -9.88
N LEU A 292 1.23 -8.87 -9.82
CA LEU A 292 2.20 -8.02 -9.13
C LEU A 292 2.59 -6.81 -10.01
N ASP A 293 1.62 -6.05 -10.46
CA ASP A 293 1.77 -4.96 -11.42
C ASP A 293 1.58 -3.55 -10.83
N GLY A 294 1.38 -3.47 -9.50
CA GLY A 294 1.11 -2.23 -8.78
C GLY A 294 -0.33 -1.72 -8.91
N ASN A 295 -1.23 -2.45 -9.59
CA ASN A 295 -2.57 -1.95 -9.90
C ASN A 295 -3.70 -2.99 -9.74
N THR A 296 -3.37 -4.27 -9.54
CA THR A 296 -4.36 -5.35 -9.54
C THR A 296 -4.87 -5.66 -8.14
N ALA A 297 -3.99 -5.87 -7.17
CA ALA A 297 -4.40 -6.24 -5.82
C ALA A 297 -5.10 -5.08 -5.08
N THR A 298 -6.17 -5.39 -4.34
CA THR A 298 -6.96 -4.40 -3.61
C THR A 298 -6.13 -3.67 -2.55
N THR A 299 -5.26 -4.39 -1.84
CA THR A 299 -4.33 -3.84 -0.84
C THR A 299 -3.26 -2.96 -1.46
N THR A 300 -2.74 -3.33 -2.64
CA THR A 300 -1.79 -2.53 -3.44
C THR A 300 -2.40 -1.18 -3.82
N ILE A 301 -3.64 -1.19 -4.34
CA ILE A 301 -4.39 0.02 -4.68
C ILE A 301 -4.61 0.90 -3.43
N ALA A 302 -4.95 0.29 -2.28
CA ALA A 302 -5.16 1.03 -1.04
C ALA A 302 -3.87 1.71 -0.52
N ILE A 303 -2.72 1.05 -0.63
CA ILE A 303 -1.41 1.65 -0.30
C ILE A 303 -1.14 2.89 -1.17
N ASP A 304 -1.37 2.81 -2.48
CA ASP A 304 -1.13 3.94 -3.37
C ASP A 304 -2.11 5.10 -3.09
N ILE A 305 -3.35 4.81 -2.70
CA ILE A 305 -4.28 5.83 -2.21
C ILE A 305 -3.75 6.46 -0.92
N ALA A 306 -3.35 5.67 0.09
CA ALA A 306 -2.79 6.17 1.34
C ALA A 306 -1.57 7.06 1.10
N SER A 307 -0.67 6.61 0.22
CA SER A 307 0.51 7.37 -0.18
C SER A 307 0.14 8.68 -0.90
N SER A 308 -0.86 8.65 -1.79
CA SER A 308 -1.36 9.87 -2.44
C SER A 308 -1.95 10.89 -1.45
N LEU A 309 -2.39 10.42 -0.28
CA LEU A 309 -2.86 11.25 0.85
C LEU A 309 -1.73 11.63 1.82
N GLY A 310 -0.48 11.26 1.51
CA GLY A 310 0.74 11.67 2.21
C GLY A 310 1.19 10.72 3.33
N VAL A 311 0.64 9.52 3.43
CA VAL A 311 1.12 8.47 4.35
C VAL A 311 2.36 7.80 3.75
N THR A 312 3.40 7.56 4.54
CA THR A 312 4.54 6.73 4.12
C THR A 312 4.23 5.28 4.43
N CYS A 313 3.99 4.46 3.40
CA CYS A 313 3.66 3.05 3.57
C CYS A 313 4.93 2.18 3.50
N VAL A 314 5.11 1.32 4.49
CA VAL A 314 6.21 0.35 4.59
C VAL A 314 5.60 -1.04 4.72
N ASN A 315 6.02 -1.98 3.88
CA ASN A 315 5.50 -3.35 3.88
C ASN A 315 6.61 -4.38 3.76
N SER A 316 6.45 -5.54 4.40
CA SER A 316 7.35 -6.68 4.22
C SER A 316 7.31 -7.18 2.78
N ALA A 317 8.47 -7.58 2.23
CA ALA A 317 8.56 -8.07 0.85
C ALA A 317 7.96 -9.46 0.62
N GLY A 318 7.87 -10.27 1.69
CA GLY A 318 7.50 -11.68 1.66
C GLY A 318 8.65 -12.61 2.03
N ASN A 319 8.34 -13.87 2.31
CA ASN A 319 9.31 -14.87 2.77
C ASN A 319 9.38 -16.09 1.81
N GLU A 320 9.21 -15.83 0.51
CA GLU A 320 9.06 -16.83 -0.55
C GLU A 320 10.35 -17.04 -1.36
N GLY A 321 11.48 -16.42 -0.96
CA GLY A 321 12.73 -16.41 -1.72
C GLY A 321 13.37 -17.79 -1.93
N ASP A 322 13.10 -18.77 -1.07
CA ASP A 322 13.53 -20.17 -1.20
C ASP A 322 12.37 -21.13 -1.52
N ASP A 323 11.17 -20.58 -1.74
CA ASP A 323 9.97 -21.29 -2.21
C ASP A 323 9.79 -21.20 -3.74
N PRO A 324 8.95 -22.05 -4.37
CA PRO A 324 8.66 -22.00 -5.81
C PRO A 324 8.08 -20.66 -6.30
N TRP A 325 7.44 -19.87 -5.42
CA TRP A 325 6.94 -18.54 -5.77
C TRP A 325 8.08 -17.56 -6.01
N PHE A 326 9.10 -17.53 -5.14
CA PHE A 326 10.33 -16.73 -5.24
C PHE A 326 10.15 -15.21 -5.14
N TYR A 327 9.09 -14.66 -5.73
CA TYR A 327 8.89 -13.21 -5.87
C TYR A 327 8.29 -12.57 -4.61
N ILE A 328 8.27 -11.22 -4.60
CA ILE A 328 7.52 -10.46 -3.62
C ILE A 328 6.04 -10.88 -3.59
N ILE A 329 5.34 -10.50 -2.52
CA ILE A 329 3.89 -10.74 -2.40
C ILE A 329 3.16 -9.41 -2.28
N THR A 330 1.85 -9.35 -2.65
CA THR A 330 1.11 -8.11 -2.50
C THR A 330 0.92 -7.77 -1.01
N PRO A 331 0.89 -6.51 -0.61
CA PRO A 331 0.98 -5.28 -1.39
C PRO A 331 2.41 -4.70 -1.57
N ALA A 332 3.45 -5.53 -1.43
CA ALA A 332 4.83 -5.09 -1.63
C ALA A 332 5.13 -4.64 -3.08
N ASP A 333 4.23 -4.97 -4.03
CA ASP A 333 4.30 -4.58 -5.43
C ASP A 333 3.80 -3.15 -5.70
N ALA A 334 3.16 -2.46 -4.74
CA ALA A 334 2.63 -1.11 -4.91
C ALA A 334 3.72 -0.12 -5.39
N ASP A 335 3.29 0.89 -6.16
CA ASP A 335 4.20 1.90 -6.75
C ASP A 335 4.87 2.77 -5.70
N SER A 336 4.11 3.14 -4.66
CA SER A 336 4.50 4.12 -3.64
C SER A 336 4.98 3.47 -2.34
N VAL A 337 4.95 2.15 -2.20
CA VAL A 337 5.35 1.44 -1.00
C VAL A 337 6.88 1.42 -0.84
N ILE A 338 7.34 1.36 0.39
CA ILE A 338 8.70 0.94 0.73
C ILE A 338 8.61 -0.55 1.09
N SER A 339 8.85 -1.42 0.11
CA SER A 339 8.94 -2.88 0.29
C SER A 339 10.29 -3.23 0.91
N VAL A 340 10.29 -4.09 1.94
CA VAL A 340 11.47 -4.34 2.77
C VAL A 340 11.89 -5.80 2.73
N GLY A 341 13.07 -6.07 2.20
CA GLY A 341 13.74 -7.36 2.24
C GLY A 341 14.47 -7.63 3.55
N ALA A 342 14.80 -8.88 3.82
CA ALA A 342 15.45 -9.35 5.03
C ALA A 342 16.93 -9.68 4.80
N VAL A 343 17.83 -9.09 5.62
CA VAL A 343 19.24 -9.47 5.66
C VAL A 343 19.62 -10.06 7.02
N ARG A 344 20.76 -10.74 7.04
CA ARG A 344 21.45 -11.19 8.26
C ARG A 344 22.26 -10.04 8.89
N GLN A 345 22.75 -10.22 10.12
CA GLN A 345 23.59 -9.23 10.80
C GLN A 345 24.87 -8.87 10.00
N ASN A 346 25.41 -9.78 9.21
CA ASN A 346 26.57 -9.54 8.35
C ASN A 346 26.21 -8.90 6.98
N GLY A 347 24.97 -8.49 6.78
CA GLY A 347 24.47 -7.83 5.57
C GLY A 347 24.12 -8.77 4.42
N MET A 348 24.32 -10.09 4.54
CA MET A 348 23.89 -11.03 3.49
C MET A 348 22.37 -11.20 3.48
N ILE A 349 21.79 -11.29 2.28
CA ILE A 349 20.36 -11.55 2.12
C ILE A 349 19.96 -12.86 2.81
N ALA A 350 18.79 -12.89 3.42
CA ALA A 350 18.20 -14.13 3.94
C ALA A 350 17.67 -14.96 2.78
N SER A 351 17.84 -16.29 2.82
CA SER A 351 17.40 -17.17 1.72
C SER A 351 15.89 -17.09 1.47
N PHE A 352 15.13 -16.88 2.53
CA PHE A 352 13.67 -16.77 2.45
C PHE A 352 13.20 -15.40 1.93
N SER A 353 14.05 -14.34 1.95
CA SER A 353 13.61 -13.01 1.55
C SER A 353 13.14 -12.99 0.09
N SER A 354 11.89 -12.63 -0.15
CA SER A 354 11.32 -12.51 -1.49
C SER A 354 12.05 -11.50 -2.37
N HIS A 355 12.05 -11.75 -3.67
CA HIS A 355 12.79 -11.02 -4.69
C HIS A 355 11.87 -10.27 -5.65
N GLY A 356 12.36 -9.20 -6.27
CA GLY A 356 11.76 -8.63 -7.48
C GLY A 356 12.17 -9.41 -8.75
N PRO A 357 11.84 -8.88 -9.92
CA PRO A 357 11.09 -7.64 -10.12
C PRO A 357 9.58 -7.83 -9.93
N THR A 358 8.83 -6.73 -9.97
CA THR A 358 7.40 -6.78 -10.25
C THR A 358 7.14 -7.28 -11.68
N SER A 359 5.90 -7.67 -11.99
CA SER A 359 5.56 -8.17 -13.34
C SER A 359 5.70 -7.11 -14.43
N ASP A 360 5.61 -5.83 -14.08
CA ASP A 360 5.85 -4.68 -14.95
C ASP A 360 7.32 -4.19 -14.94
N GLY A 361 8.21 -4.88 -14.19
CA GLY A 361 9.68 -4.74 -14.28
C GLY A 361 10.29 -3.73 -13.30
N ARG A 362 9.58 -3.29 -12.26
CA ARG A 362 10.15 -2.41 -11.20
C ARG A 362 11.04 -3.21 -10.26
N ILE A 363 12.12 -2.58 -9.80
CA ILE A 363 13.02 -3.14 -8.79
C ILE A 363 12.27 -3.27 -7.46
N LYS A 364 12.34 -4.46 -6.86
CA LYS A 364 11.85 -4.79 -5.53
C LYS A 364 12.83 -5.77 -4.84
N PRO A 365 12.91 -5.79 -3.49
CA PRO A 365 12.36 -4.78 -2.59
C PRO A 365 12.98 -3.40 -2.82
N GLU A 366 12.44 -2.32 -2.25
CA GLU A 366 13.11 -1.01 -2.29
C GLU A 366 14.39 -1.03 -1.45
N VAL A 367 14.31 -1.56 -0.24
CA VAL A 367 15.42 -1.56 0.73
C VAL A 367 15.43 -2.84 1.57
N CYS A 368 16.49 -3.01 2.37
CA CYS A 368 16.63 -4.11 3.31
C CYS A 368 16.98 -3.62 4.72
N ALA A 369 16.63 -4.44 5.73
CA ALA A 369 17.09 -4.33 7.11
C ALA A 369 17.24 -5.72 7.74
N LEU A 370 17.69 -5.82 9.01
CA LEU A 370 17.83 -7.09 9.71
C LEU A 370 16.48 -7.81 9.80
N GLY A 371 16.41 -9.02 9.23
CA GLY A 371 15.25 -9.90 9.32
C GLY A 371 15.61 -11.32 9.75
N VAL A 372 16.84 -11.55 10.18
CA VAL A 372 17.29 -12.87 10.68
C VAL A 372 17.77 -12.74 12.10
N ASN A 373 17.16 -13.50 13.01
CA ASN A 373 17.42 -13.43 14.45
C ASN A 373 17.25 -12.01 15.01
N THR A 374 16.26 -11.28 14.54
CA THR A 374 15.90 -9.96 15.05
C THR A 374 15.37 -10.10 16.47
N TYR A 375 15.92 -9.32 17.40
CA TYR A 375 15.56 -9.37 18.81
C TYR A 375 14.23 -8.66 19.06
N CYS A 376 13.32 -9.33 19.75
CA CYS A 376 11.94 -8.89 20.00
C CYS A 376 11.45 -9.40 21.35
N VAL A 377 10.29 -8.95 21.80
CA VAL A 377 9.61 -9.50 22.98
C VAL A 377 9.15 -10.94 22.72
N ARG A 378 8.84 -11.67 23.80
CA ARG A 378 8.08 -12.90 23.74
C ARG A 378 6.66 -12.59 24.23
N SER A 379 5.67 -12.78 23.38
CA SER A 379 4.27 -12.59 23.74
C SER A 379 3.84 -13.45 24.94
N ASN A 380 2.79 -13.06 25.62
CA ASN A 380 2.26 -13.73 26.80
C ASN A 380 3.30 -13.86 27.94
N THR A 381 4.23 -12.91 28.02
CA THR A 381 5.20 -12.80 29.12
C THR A 381 5.44 -11.32 29.45
N GLU A 382 5.74 -11.02 30.72
CA GLU A 382 5.93 -9.64 31.17
C GLU A 382 7.32 -9.06 30.82
N ASN A 383 8.36 -9.90 30.73
CA ASN A 383 9.76 -9.44 30.59
C ASN A 383 10.71 -10.46 29.91
N ILE A 384 10.15 -11.40 29.14
CA ILE A 384 10.97 -12.37 28.41
C ILE A 384 11.10 -11.92 26.95
N TYR A 385 12.30 -12.03 26.43
CA TYR A 385 12.64 -11.68 25.05
C TYR A 385 13.04 -12.92 24.26
N ARG A 386 13.01 -12.79 22.94
CA ARG A 386 13.42 -13.84 22.00
C ARG A 386 13.98 -13.23 20.71
N THR A 387 14.45 -14.07 19.82
CA THR A 387 14.71 -13.68 18.43
C THR A 387 13.69 -14.32 17.50
N ALA A 388 13.41 -13.65 16.38
CA ALA A 388 12.56 -14.16 15.32
C ALA A 388 13.14 -13.78 13.94
N SER A 389 12.67 -14.46 12.88
CA SER A 389 13.17 -14.24 11.53
C SER A 389 12.00 -14.13 10.55
N GLY A 390 12.14 -13.25 9.56
CA GLY A 390 11.16 -12.93 8.53
C GLY A 390 11.33 -11.50 8.04
N THR A 391 10.86 -11.19 6.87
CA THR A 391 10.71 -9.80 6.38
C THR A 391 9.76 -9.01 7.27
N SER A 392 8.89 -9.70 8.01
CA SER A 392 8.04 -9.16 9.07
C SER A 392 8.81 -8.45 10.19
N PHE A 393 10.09 -8.74 10.37
CA PHE A 393 10.95 -8.08 11.39
C PHE A 393 11.86 -7.02 10.78
N SER A 394 12.15 -7.07 9.49
CA SER A 394 12.87 -6.00 8.79
C SER A 394 11.97 -4.79 8.48
N ALA A 395 10.70 -5.02 8.13
CA ALA A 395 9.75 -3.95 7.86
C ALA A 395 9.54 -2.98 9.04
N PRO A 396 9.30 -3.42 10.29
CA PRO A 396 9.16 -2.51 11.42
C PRO A 396 10.44 -1.75 11.77
N LEU A 397 11.65 -2.28 11.52
CA LEU A 397 12.90 -1.53 11.64
C LEU A 397 12.93 -0.36 10.66
N VAL A 398 12.52 -0.59 9.41
CA VAL A 398 12.46 0.47 8.39
C VAL A 398 11.36 1.47 8.69
N ALA A 399 10.16 1.02 9.09
CA ALA A 399 9.05 1.91 9.47
C ALA A 399 9.42 2.81 10.66
N GLY A 400 10.11 2.25 11.65
CA GLY A 400 10.66 3.03 12.75
C GLY A 400 11.73 4.04 12.30
N ALA A 401 12.62 3.65 11.39
CA ALA A 401 13.58 4.57 10.77
C ALA A 401 12.89 5.70 9.99
N VAL A 402 11.82 5.40 9.25
CA VAL A 402 10.95 6.42 8.58
C VAL A 402 10.41 7.41 9.60
N ALA A 403 9.87 6.93 10.73
CA ALA A 403 9.37 7.81 11.78
C ALA A 403 10.47 8.69 12.40
N VAL A 404 11.67 8.15 12.59
CA VAL A 404 12.85 8.92 13.06
C VAL A 404 13.25 9.98 12.04
N ILE A 405 13.28 9.65 10.74
CA ILE A 405 13.59 10.61 9.67
C ILE A 405 12.55 11.73 9.62
N LEU A 406 11.26 11.41 9.72
CA LEU A 406 10.17 12.40 9.75
C LEU A 406 10.22 13.28 11.01
N SER A 407 10.66 12.74 12.15
CA SER A 407 10.84 13.54 13.38
C SER A 407 11.96 14.57 13.24
N ALA A 408 12.99 14.26 12.44
CA ALA A 408 14.09 15.18 12.12
C ALA A 408 13.71 16.18 11.01
N ASN A 409 12.95 15.72 10.02
CA ASN A 409 12.60 16.44 8.79
C ASN A 409 11.08 16.55 8.63
N SER A 410 10.40 17.21 9.57
CA SER A 410 8.92 17.27 9.65
C SER A 410 8.23 17.93 8.43
N SER A 411 8.98 18.65 7.60
CA SER A 411 8.49 19.24 6.34
C SER A 411 8.52 18.29 5.15
N TRP A 412 9.25 17.18 5.23
CA TRP A 412 9.40 16.27 4.09
C TRP A 412 8.10 15.52 3.77
N THR A 413 7.90 15.29 2.47
CA THR A 413 6.83 14.43 1.98
C THR A 413 7.22 12.97 2.13
N ASN A 414 6.23 12.06 2.05
CA ASN A 414 6.45 10.61 2.05
C ASN A 414 7.42 10.19 0.93
N MET A 415 7.26 10.74 -0.28
CA MET A 415 8.14 10.42 -1.41
C MET A 415 9.57 10.94 -1.22
N GLN A 416 9.76 12.07 -0.54
CA GLN A 416 11.09 12.55 -0.17
C GLN A 416 11.76 11.63 0.86
N VAL A 417 11.00 11.10 1.82
CA VAL A 417 11.52 10.11 2.77
C VAL A 417 11.92 8.82 2.05
N ARG A 418 11.06 8.33 1.13
CA ARG A 418 11.36 7.13 0.31
C ARG A 418 12.63 7.34 -0.53
N GLU A 419 12.74 8.47 -1.21
CA GLU A 419 13.94 8.83 -1.99
C GLU A 419 15.18 8.86 -1.11
N ALA A 420 15.14 9.55 0.03
CA ALA A 420 16.28 9.65 0.94
C ALA A 420 16.74 8.28 1.45
N LEU A 421 15.81 7.38 1.79
CA LEU A 421 16.15 6.00 2.19
C LEU A 421 16.84 5.24 1.07
N MET A 422 16.28 5.26 -0.14
CA MET A 422 16.82 4.54 -1.29
C MET A 422 18.20 5.10 -1.70
N MET A 423 18.33 6.43 -1.80
CA MET A 423 19.53 7.08 -2.30
C MET A 423 20.69 7.10 -1.30
N THR A 424 20.46 6.74 -0.04
CA THR A 424 21.50 6.62 1.00
C THR A 424 21.72 5.18 1.47
N ALA A 425 21.00 4.22 0.91
CA ALA A 425 21.17 2.82 1.22
C ALA A 425 22.49 2.25 0.66
N SER A 426 22.91 1.10 1.18
CA SER A 426 24.25 0.54 0.98
C SER A 426 24.60 0.16 -0.47
N GLN A 427 23.60 0.01 -1.34
CA GLN A 427 23.75 -0.43 -2.75
C GLN A 427 23.11 0.56 -3.73
N ASN A 428 22.92 1.81 -3.33
CA ASN A 428 22.18 2.81 -4.10
C ASN A 428 22.72 3.07 -5.51
N ALA A 429 24.02 2.86 -5.73
CA ALA A 429 24.66 3.07 -7.03
C ALA A 429 24.31 1.98 -8.07
N ASN A 430 23.99 0.78 -7.63
CA ASN A 430 23.67 -0.38 -8.50
C ASN A 430 22.57 -1.23 -7.85
N PRO A 431 21.33 -0.74 -7.79
CA PRO A 431 20.23 -1.48 -7.19
C PRO A 431 19.88 -2.73 -8.02
N ASP A 432 19.43 -3.79 -7.35
CA ASP A 432 19.03 -5.05 -7.97
C ASP A 432 17.73 -5.61 -7.37
N ASN A 433 17.24 -6.73 -7.89
CA ASN A 433 16.00 -7.35 -7.45
C ASN A 433 16.16 -8.26 -6.23
N THR A 434 17.33 -8.28 -5.58
CA THR A 434 17.61 -9.07 -4.37
C THR A 434 17.68 -8.18 -3.14
N TYR A 435 18.43 -7.09 -3.23
CA TYR A 435 18.64 -6.13 -2.15
C TYR A 435 17.90 -4.81 -2.35
N GLY A 436 17.35 -4.57 -3.53
CA GLY A 436 16.89 -3.25 -3.91
C GLY A 436 18.05 -2.26 -3.91
N TYR A 437 17.86 -1.14 -3.25
CA TYR A 437 18.90 -0.14 -3.02
C TYR A 437 19.85 -0.52 -1.86
N GLY A 438 19.58 -1.64 -1.18
CA GLY A 438 20.42 -2.17 -0.11
C GLY A 438 19.92 -1.86 1.30
N ILE A 439 20.80 -2.05 2.29
CA ILE A 439 20.49 -1.82 3.71
C ILE A 439 20.38 -0.32 3.96
N ILE A 440 19.31 0.11 4.63
CA ILE A 440 19.07 1.52 4.93
C ILE A 440 20.13 2.12 5.85
N ASN A 441 20.31 3.44 5.75
CA ASN A 441 21.12 4.22 6.67
C ASN A 441 20.30 5.41 7.18
N THR A 442 19.69 5.27 8.36
CA THR A 442 18.80 6.28 8.96
C THR A 442 19.48 7.63 9.10
N TRP A 443 20.72 7.65 9.56
CA TRP A 443 21.46 8.90 9.76
C TRP A 443 21.82 9.59 8.45
N ALA A 444 22.25 8.84 7.45
CA ALA A 444 22.51 9.39 6.12
C ALA A 444 21.22 9.92 5.46
N ALA A 445 20.11 9.20 5.63
CA ALA A 445 18.81 9.63 5.12
C ALA A 445 18.33 10.93 5.78
N ILE A 446 18.48 11.11 7.10
CA ILE A 446 18.16 12.38 7.79
C ILE A 446 18.91 13.56 7.18
N ASN A 447 20.16 13.34 6.75
CA ASN A 447 21.03 14.37 6.20
C ASN A 447 21.06 14.42 4.67
N TYR A 448 20.18 13.64 4.01
CA TYR A 448 20.10 13.62 2.56
C TYR A 448 19.66 14.99 2.03
N GLN A 449 20.37 15.47 1.02
CA GLN A 449 20.04 16.69 0.34
C GLN A 449 19.27 16.32 -0.94
N HIS A 450 17.98 16.50 -0.92
CA HIS A 450 17.20 16.40 -2.15
C HIS A 450 17.79 17.34 -3.19
N THR A 451 18.15 16.83 -4.34
CA THR A 451 18.58 17.68 -5.45
C THR A 451 17.39 18.54 -5.84
N VAL A 452 17.37 19.76 -5.32
CA VAL A 452 16.47 20.78 -5.86
C VAL A 452 16.96 20.99 -7.29
N SER A 453 16.26 20.42 -8.24
CA SER A 453 16.39 20.90 -9.61
C SER A 453 16.15 22.40 -9.53
N THR A 454 17.18 23.21 -9.82
CA THR A 454 17.08 24.68 -9.83
C THR A 454 16.32 25.18 -11.06
N LYS A 455 15.31 24.43 -11.50
CA LYS A 455 14.16 25.04 -12.14
C LYS A 455 13.32 25.60 -11.01
N ASN A 456 13.22 26.94 -10.96
CA ASN A 456 12.17 27.64 -10.23
C ASN A 456 10.82 27.14 -10.77
N GLU A 457 10.40 25.97 -10.33
CA GLU A 457 9.01 25.56 -10.41
C GLU A 457 8.32 26.34 -9.29
N ASN A 458 7.93 27.58 -9.61
CA ASN A 458 6.77 28.17 -8.98
C ASN A 458 5.71 27.06 -9.09
N PHE A 459 5.28 26.50 -7.96
CA PHE A 459 4.16 25.57 -7.86
C PHE A 459 2.91 26.34 -8.29
N ILE A 460 2.71 26.44 -9.60
CA ILE A 460 1.42 26.78 -10.17
C ILE A 460 0.60 25.49 -10.00
N PRO A 461 -0.56 25.52 -9.33
CA PRO A 461 -1.45 24.36 -9.27
C PRO A 461 -1.56 23.77 -10.67
N ASN A 462 -1.51 22.43 -10.80
CA ASN A 462 -1.58 21.77 -12.10
C ASN A 462 -2.91 22.15 -12.77
N ASN A 463 -2.89 23.22 -13.51
CA ASN A 463 -4.02 23.72 -14.27
C ASN A 463 -4.13 23.00 -15.64
N ILE A 464 -3.27 21.98 -15.84
CA ILE A 464 -3.25 21.11 -17.01
C ILE A 464 -3.40 19.68 -16.54
N ILE A 465 -4.46 19.01 -16.98
CA ILE A 465 -4.71 17.58 -16.75
C ILE A 465 -4.65 16.88 -18.09
N VAL A 466 -3.74 15.92 -18.22
CA VAL A 466 -3.63 15.07 -19.40
C VAL A 466 -4.24 13.71 -19.06
N ASN A 467 -5.40 13.43 -19.63
CA ASN A 467 -6.11 12.18 -19.39
C ASN A 467 -5.48 11.03 -20.20
N LYS A 468 -5.59 9.79 -19.71
CA LYS A 468 -5.01 8.62 -20.38
C LYS A 468 -5.53 8.45 -21.80
N ALA A 469 -4.61 8.11 -22.71
CA ALA A 469 -4.93 7.80 -24.09
C ALA A 469 -5.67 6.45 -24.17
N PHE A 470 -6.79 6.40 -24.88
CA PHE A 470 -7.67 5.23 -24.98
C PHE A 470 -8.22 5.08 -26.42
N PRO A 471 -8.39 3.83 -26.90
CA PRO A 471 -8.00 2.58 -26.26
C PRO A 471 -6.47 2.37 -26.25
N ASN A 472 -5.95 1.56 -25.32
CA ASN A 472 -4.55 1.14 -25.31
C ASN A 472 -4.48 -0.32 -24.80
N PRO A 473 -4.08 -1.32 -25.61
CA PRO A 473 -3.67 -1.22 -27.02
C PRO A 473 -4.76 -0.68 -27.96
N PHE A 474 -4.37 -0.11 -29.13
CA PHE A 474 -5.28 0.52 -30.06
C PHE A 474 -5.11 0.04 -31.51
N ASN A 475 -6.19 0.21 -32.33
CA ASN A 475 -6.20 -0.17 -33.76
C ASN A 475 -7.25 0.66 -34.55
N PRO A 476 -6.90 1.42 -35.54
CA PRO A 476 -5.61 2.12 -35.71
C PRO A 476 -5.59 3.49 -35.01
N SER A 477 -6.69 3.83 -34.30
CA SER A 477 -6.86 5.16 -33.70
C SER A 477 -6.98 5.10 -32.19
N LEU A 478 -6.41 6.09 -31.50
CA LEU A 478 -6.62 6.34 -30.10
C LEU A 478 -6.99 7.81 -29.88
N SER A 479 -7.65 8.11 -28.76
CA SER A 479 -7.98 9.45 -28.34
C SER A 479 -7.43 9.74 -26.95
N MET A 480 -7.15 11.01 -26.68
CA MET A 480 -6.81 11.53 -25.35
C MET A 480 -7.39 12.92 -25.17
N THR A 481 -7.58 13.34 -23.94
CA THR A 481 -8.07 14.70 -23.64
C THR A 481 -7.06 15.46 -22.79
N ILE A 482 -6.95 16.76 -23.03
CA ILE A 482 -6.15 17.69 -22.24
C ILE A 482 -7.10 18.77 -21.73
N GLU A 483 -7.16 18.92 -20.42
CA GLU A 483 -7.94 19.94 -19.74
C GLU A 483 -6.99 21.07 -19.29
N CYS A 484 -7.22 22.28 -19.76
CA CYS A 484 -6.48 23.47 -19.38
C CYS A 484 -7.42 24.42 -18.64
N SER A 485 -7.16 24.66 -17.37
CA SER A 485 -7.95 25.60 -16.52
C SER A 485 -7.24 26.94 -16.30
N THR A 486 -6.18 27.21 -17.05
CA THR A 486 -5.41 28.47 -17.03
C THR A 486 -5.48 29.19 -18.37
N LYS A 487 -5.11 30.49 -18.38
CA LYS A 487 -5.05 31.26 -19.61
C LYS A 487 -3.64 31.22 -20.23
N ASN A 488 -3.62 31.12 -21.57
CA ASN A 488 -2.42 31.29 -22.39
C ASN A 488 -1.27 30.35 -22.07
N VAL A 489 -1.55 29.03 -22.00
CA VAL A 489 -0.54 28.00 -21.85
C VAL A 489 -0.23 27.41 -23.21
N GLU A 490 1.03 27.46 -23.63
CA GLU A 490 1.53 26.76 -24.80
C GLU A 490 1.65 25.27 -24.47
N ILE A 491 0.96 24.42 -25.22
CA ILE A 491 0.94 22.96 -25.02
C ILE A 491 1.34 22.30 -26.32
N THR A 492 2.35 21.45 -26.24
CA THR A 492 2.78 20.62 -27.36
C THR A 492 2.61 19.14 -27.02
N THR A 493 1.99 18.38 -27.92
CA THR A 493 1.79 16.92 -27.78
C THR A 493 2.37 16.21 -28.99
N ASN A 494 3.41 15.42 -28.77
CA ASN A 494 4.21 14.75 -29.78
C ASN A 494 4.16 13.23 -29.60
N VAL A 495 4.20 12.50 -30.71
CA VAL A 495 4.34 11.04 -30.74
C VAL A 495 5.75 10.66 -31.15
N TYR A 496 6.36 9.74 -30.40
CA TYR A 496 7.71 9.21 -30.66
C TYR A 496 7.66 7.68 -30.79
N ASN A 497 8.55 7.14 -31.61
CA ASN A 497 8.78 5.68 -31.66
C ASN A 497 9.77 5.25 -30.55
N ILE A 498 10.02 3.94 -30.47
CA ILE A 498 10.94 3.35 -29.45
C ILE A 498 12.40 3.81 -29.57
N GLN A 499 12.81 4.39 -30.72
CA GLN A 499 14.14 4.97 -30.91
C GLN A 499 14.17 6.46 -30.49
N GLY A 500 13.08 7.00 -29.95
CA GLY A 500 12.97 8.43 -29.58
C GLY A 500 12.81 9.37 -30.79
N LYS A 501 12.56 8.84 -32.00
CA LYS A 501 12.33 9.65 -33.19
C LYS A 501 10.89 10.16 -33.18
N LEU A 502 10.71 11.48 -33.36
CA LEU A 502 9.40 12.11 -33.57
C LEU A 502 8.74 11.52 -34.83
N VAL A 503 7.50 11.05 -34.69
CA VAL A 503 6.70 10.46 -35.77
C VAL A 503 5.48 11.30 -36.14
N GLU A 504 4.90 12.03 -35.18
CA GLU A 504 3.76 12.91 -35.41
C GLU A 504 3.64 13.99 -34.33
N ILE A 505 3.07 15.14 -34.67
CA ILE A 505 2.68 16.21 -33.75
C ILE A 505 1.16 16.23 -33.70
N LEU A 506 0.58 15.97 -32.53
CA LEU A 506 -0.86 15.93 -32.34
C LEU A 506 -1.44 17.30 -31.94
N HIS A 507 -0.63 18.14 -31.28
CA HIS A 507 -1.01 19.47 -30.85
C HIS A 507 0.23 20.35 -30.65
N ASP A 508 0.13 21.64 -31.04
CA ASP A 508 1.17 22.62 -30.84
C ASP A 508 0.57 24.04 -30.89
N GLU A 509 -0.27 24.37 -29.89
CA GLU A 509 -1.00 25.63 -29.82
C GLU A 509 -1.16 26.09 -28.37
N ILE A 510 -1.54 27.38 -28.21
CA ILE A 510 -1.86 27.97 -26.92
C ILE A 510 -3.29 27.64 -26.51
N LEU A 511 -3.47 27.06 -25.31
CA LEU A 511 -4.77 26.79 -24.71
C LEU A 511 -5.10 27.81 -23.60
N SER A 512 -6.38 28.08 -23.44
CA SER A 512 -6.90 28.98 -22.40
C SER A 512 -8.27 28.51 -21.92
N ASN A 513 -8.36 28.06 -20.66
CA ASN A 513 -9.59 27.61 -19.99
C ASN A 513 -10.44 26.68 -20.88
N LYS A 514 -9.83 25.66 -21.48
CA LYS A 514 -10.46 24.80 -22.49
C LYS A 514 -10.00 23.35 -22.33
N THR A 515 -10.94 22.45 -22.58
CA THR A 515 -10.63 21.03 -22.79
C THR A 515 -10.54 20.75 -24.29
N ILE A 516 -9.49 20.07 -24.73
CA ILE A 516 -9.33 19.59 -26.10
C ILE A 516 -9.30 18.07 -26.14
N SER A 517 -9.80 17.50 -27.24
CA SER A 517 -9.68 16.07 -27.54
C SER A 517 -8.73 15.90 -28.72
N LEU A 518 -7.69 15.12 -28.52
CA LEU A 518 -6.72 14.76 -29.55
C LEU A 518 -7.02 13.36 -30.06
N LEU A 519 -6.96 13.17 -31.36
CA LEU A 519 -7.11 11.88 -32.03
C LEU A 519 -5.84 11.56 -32.80
N TRP A 520 -5.21 10.43 -32.50
CA TRP A 520 -4.12 9.91 -33.32
C TRP A 520 -4.61 8.75 -34.17
N ASN A 521 -4.52 8.90 -35.50
CA ASN A 521 -4.76 7.84 -36.46
C ASN A 521 -3.43 7.26 -36.95
N ALA A 522 -3.02 6.14 -36.38
CA ALA A 522 -1.77 5.48 -36.68
C ALA A 522 -1.84 4.49 -37.85
N SER A 523 -2.82 4.63 -38.78
CA SER A 523 -2.97 3.71 -39.93
C SER A 523 -1.74 3.66 -40.82
N ALA A 524 -0.94 4.71 -40.88
CA ALA A 524 0.31 4.77 -41.66
C ALA A 524 1.55 4.20 -40.95
N TYR A 525 1.45 3.90 -39.64
CA TYR A 525 2.59 3.46 -38.83
C TYR A 525 2.59 1.95 -38.60
N THR A 526 3.75 1.37 -38.30
CA THR A 526 3.91 -0.07 -38.04
C THR A 526 3.43 -0.46 -36.64
N ASN A 527 3.00 -1.71 -36.45
CA ASN A 527 2.73 -2.27 -35.13
C ASN A 527 3.92 -2.07 -34.19
N GLY A 528 3.66 -1.74 -32.95
CA GLY A 528 4.71 -1.53 -31.96
C GLY A 528 4.34 -0.54 -30.86
N ILE A 529 5.33 -0.26 -30.03
CA ILE A 529 5.21 0.69 -28.91
C ILE A 529 5.57 2.10 -29.39
N TYR A 530 4.77 3.05 -28.95
CA TYR A 530 4.97 4.48 -29.16
C TYR A 530 4.84 5.22 -27.82
N PHE A 531 5.42 6.43 -27.76
CA PHE A 531 5.33 7.30 -26.61
C PHE A 531 4.66 8.60 -27.03
N ILE A 532 3.55 8.96 -26.38
CA ILE A 532 2.91 10.26 -26.54
C ILE A 532 3.43 11.14 -25.41
N ARG A 533 4.10 12.23 -25.76
CA ARG A 533 4.63 13.21 -24.81
C ARG A 533 3.89 14.54 -24.98
N THR A 534 3.19 14.95 -23.91
CA THR A 534 2.61 16.28 -23.79
C THR A 534 3.50 17.11 -22.87
N TYR A 535 3.84 18.33 -23.26
CA TYR A 535 4.63 19.23 -22.43
C TYR A 535 4.12 20.67 -22.56
N TRP A 536 4.29 21.42 -21.46
CA TRP A 536 3.90 22.81 -21.31
C TRP A 536 4.89 23.50 -20.36
N ASP A 537 4.82 24.83 -20.25
CA ASP A 537 5.64 25.54 -19.27
C ASP A 537 5.23 25.14 -17.85
N GLY A 538 6.16 24.53 -17.12
CA GLY A 538 5.96 24.00 -15.76
C GLY A 538 5.59 22.52 -15.66
N GLY A 539 5.54 21.71 -16.77
CA GLY A 539 5.32 20.28 -16.65
C GLY A 539 5.33 19.47 -17.94
N ASN A 540 5.26 18.16 -17.79
CA ASN A 540 5.07 17.25 -18.91
C ASN A 540 4.37 15.95 -18.47
N ASP A 541 3.74 15.26 -19.43
CA ASP A 541 3.17 13.92 -19.30
C ASP A 541 3.70 13.04 -20.41
N ILE A 542 3.98 11.75 -20.10
CA ILE A 542 4.44 10.77 -21.09
C ILE A 542 3.61 9.49 -20.94
N GLN A 543 2.97 9.07 -22.02
CA GLN A 543 2.15 7.87 -22.07
C GLN A 543 2.70 6.86 -23.07
N LYS A 544 2.93 5.63 -22.62
CA LYS A 544 3.24 4.49 -23.48
C LYS A 544 1.95 3.95 -24.10
N VAL A 545 1.91 3.83 -25.40
CA VAL A 545 0.77 3.27 -26.16
C VAL A 545 1.23 2.17 -27.11
N THR A 546 0.38 1.18 -27.35
CA THR A 546 0.70 0.01 -28.18
C THR A 546 -0.25 -0.05 -29.37
N LEU A 547 0.29 0.08 -30.59
CA LEU A 547 -0.45 -0.11 -31.82
C LEU A 547 -0.46 -1.60 -32.20
N LEU A 548 -1.64 -2.18 -32.34
CA LEU A 548 -1.89 -3.55 -32.80
C LEU A 548 -2.86 -3.51 -33.96
N LYS A 549 -2.38 -3.72 -35.20
CA LYS A 549 -3.22 -3.83 -36.39
C LYS A 549 -3.61 -5.28 -36.66
#